data_1a3c8a893c596a359a08cb99b230d7ca
#
_entry.id   1a3c8a893c596a359a08cb99b230d7ca
#
_cell.length_a   1.000
_cell.length_b   1.000
_cell.length_c   1.000
_cell.angle_alpha   90.00
_cell.angle_beta   90.00
_cell.angle_gamma   90.00
#
_symmetry.space_group_name_H-M   'P 1'
#
loop_
_entity.id
_entity.type
_entity.pdbx_description
1 polymer ?
#
loop_
_entity_poly.entity_id
_entity_poly.type
_entity_poly.pdbx_seq_one_letter_code
_entity_poly.pdbx_strand_id
1 'polypeptide(L)'
;MCTRLYTHCADEAGFAKGCDHVKLYRIGDKVVSESKLTDAIAAILEDREAGATQEEAARTHKVQRSFVSFLETLGEVRRGSRVALVGFPVANATEVKALAEKHALDLVLVLSQEERESIETGDATAVFNTLLETIAVLRDYDTVVLLASDLRIKTMEKILVGEIVGIPLGPSPLRTAVRVDIARLDEVLSSVMSARRSRSSKSRMGARLREAADLPGRWKSSRKS
;
A
#
# COMPACT_ATOMS: atom_id res chain seq x y z
N MET A 1 -1.89 -10.21 -29.99
CA MET A 1 -2.34 -8.84 -30.34
C MET A 1 -3.50 -8.48 -29.43
N CYS A 2 -3.28 -7.62 -28.44
CA CYS A 2 -4.34 -7.11 -27.56
C CYS A 2 -4.95 -5.85 -28.19
N THR A 3 -6.17 -5.96 -28.68
CA THR A 3 -6.89 -4.80 -29.24
C THR A 3 -7.67 -4.12 -28.11
N ARG A 4 -7.27 -2.89 -27.81
CA ARG A 4 -7.89 -2.01 -26.81
C ARG A 4 -9.08 -1.31 -27.48
N LEU A 5 -10.30 -1.63 -27.10
CA LEU A 5 -11.49 -0.92 -27.53
C LEU A 5 -11.80 0.22 -26.56
N TYR A 6 -11.59 1.46 -27.02
CA TYR A 6 -12.03 2.66 -26.33
C TYR A 6 -13.37 3.11 -26.92
N THR A 7 -14.42 3.16 -26.11
CA THR A 7 -15.64 3.88 -26.46
C THR A 7 -15.59 5.27 -25.83
N HIS A 8 -15.59 6.30 -26.68
CA HIS A 8 -15.69 7.70 -26.32
C HIS A 8 -17.17 8.04 -26.09
N CYS A 9 -17.55 8.46 -24.89
CA CYS A 9 -18.80 9.19 -24.64
C CYS A 9 -18.43 10.64 -24.33
N ALA A 10 -18.73 11.54 -25.26
CA ALA A 10 -18.75 12.97 -25.02
C ALA A 10 -20.21 13.37 -24.80
N ASP A 11 -20.56 13.90 -23.63
CA ASP A 11 -21.81 14.64 -23.40
C ASP A 11 -21.49 16.00 -22.82
N GLU A 12 -22.00 17.02 -23.55
CA GLU A 12 -21.95 18.44 -23.21
C GLU A 12 -22.96 18.77 -22.10
N ALA A 13 -22.60 18.47 -20.85
CA ALA A 13 -23.24 19.09 -19.67
C ALA A 13 -22.37 18.85 -18.46
N GLY A 14 -21.71 19.89 -17.97
CA GLY A 14 -20.72 19.92 -16.91
C GLY A 14 -21.14 19.36 -15.56
N PHE A 15 -21.24 18.04 -15.45
CA PHE A 15 -21.26 17.31 -14.19
C PHE A 15 -20.37 16.08 -14.35
N ALA A 16 -19.13 16.17 -13.86
CA ALA A 16 -18.21 15.05 -13.83
C ALA A 16 -18.69 14.01 -12.79
N LYS A 17 -19.70 13.22 -13.15
CA LYS A 17 -19.89 11.89 -12.58
C LYS A 17 -18.80 11.02 -13.20
N GLY A 18 -17.98 10.41 -12.35
CA GLY A 18 -16.93 9.51 -12.77
C GLY A 18 -17.48 8.49 -13.77
N CYS A 19 -17.10 8.63 -15.02
CA CYS A 19 -17.30 7.59 -16.02
C CYS A 19 -16.42 6.42 -15.57
N ASP A 20 -17.02 5.44 -14.92
CA ASP A 20 -16.41 4.12 -14.77
C ASP A 20 -16.18 3.56 -16.18
N HIS A 21 -14.97 3.76 -16.69
CA HIS A 21 -14.56 3.14 -17.94
C HIS A 21 -14.60 1.63 -17.76
N VAL A 22 -15.62 0.98 -18.30
CA VAL A 22 -15.73 -0.49 -18.32
C VAL A 22 -14.56 -1.01 -19.12
N LYS A 23 -13.53 -1.49 -18.42
CA LYS A 23 -12.33 -2.05 -19.02
C LYS A 23 -12.51 -3.54 -19.25
N LEU A 24 -12.45 -3.93 -20.51
CA LEU A 24 -12.67 -5.30 -20.96
C LEU A 24 -11.40 -5.86 -21.59
N TYR A 25 -11.03 -7.09 -21.20
CA TYR A 25 -9.92 -7.83 -21.79
C TYR A 25 -10.44 -8.98 -22.65
N ARG A 26 -10.03 -9.05 -23.89
CA ARG A 26 -10.34 -10.19 -24.77
C ARG A 26 -9.21 -11.22 -24.67
N ILE A 27 -9.56 -12.43 -24.25
CA ILE A 27 -8.62 -13.56 -24.12
C ILE A 27 -9.21 -14.74 -24.92
N GLY A 28 -8.75 -14.91 -26.14
CA GLY A 28 -9.34 -15.87 -27.07
C GLY A 28 -10.81 -15.53 -27.34
N ASP A 29 -11.70 -16.46 -27.06
CA ASP A 29 -13.16 -16.29 -27.23
C ASP A 29 -13.86 -15.67 -26.02
N LYS A 30 -13.12 -15.38 -24.94
CA LYS A 30 -13.68 -14.84 -23.70
C LYS A 30 -13.44 -13.34 -23.62
N VAL A 31 -14.43 -12.65 -23.04
CA VAL A 31 -14.31 -11.23 -22.66
C VAL A 31 -14.35 -11.13 -21.15
N VAL A 32 -13.33 -10.58 -20.56
CA VAL A 32 -13.15 -10.46 -19.09
C VAL A 32 -13.29 -9.00 -18.70
N SER A 33 -14.19 -8.73 -17.74
CA SER A 33 -14.40 -7.40 -17.17
C SER A 33 -13.47 -7.17 -15.99
N GLU A 34 -12.71 -6.08 -15.99
CA GLU A 34 -11.85 -5.67 -14.88
C GLU A 34 -12.66 -5.41 -13.60
N SER A 35 -13.80 -4.71 -13.70
CA SER A 35 -14.63 -4.42 -12.52
C SER A 35 -15.15 -5.71 -11.86
N LYS A 36 -15.66 -6.67 -12.64
CA LYS A 36 -16.10 -7.96 -12.09
C LYS A 36 -14.98 -8.74 -11.41
N LEU A 37 -13.76 -8.66 -11.93
CA LEU A 37 -12.60 -9.28 -11.26
C LEU A 37 -12.26 -8.59 -9.96
N THR A 38 -12.24 -7.26 -9.97
CA THR A 38 -11.95 -6.46 -8.77
C THR A 38 -12.98 -6.71 -7.68
N ASP A 39 -14.28 -6.71 -8.03
CA ASP A 39 -15.37 -6.98 -7.09
C ASP A 39 -15.29 -8.40 -6.51
N ALA A 40 -14.97 -9.40 -7.34
CA ALA A 40 -14.82 -10.78 -6.88
C ALA A 40 -13.60 -10.94 -5.93
N ILE A 41 -12.50 -10.28 -6.22
CA ILE A 41 -11.31 -10.28 -5.36
C ILE A 41 -11.62 -9.57 -4.04
N ALA A 42 -12.28 -8.41 -4.07
CA ALA A 42 -12.69 -7.68 -2.88
C ALA A 42 -13.56 -8.53 -1.97
N ALA A 43 -14.60 -9.18 -2.51
CA ALA A 43 -15.49 -10.05 -1.75
C ALA A 43 -14.76 -11.23 -1.06
N ILE A 44 -13.77 -11.84 -1.74
CA ILE A 44 -12.94 -12.90 -1.13
C ILE A 44 -12.13 -12.35 0.04
N LEU A 45 -11.54 -11.16 -0.10
CA LEU A 45 -10.72 -10.55 0.94
C LEU A 45 -11.56 -10.07 2.13
N GLU A 46 -12.77 -9.55 1.89
CA GLU A 46 -13.73 -9.17 2.93
C GLU A 46 -14.15 -10.38 3.79
N ASP A 47 -14.46 -11.52 3.16
CA ASP A 47 -14.75 -12.77 3.90
C ASP A 47 -13.55 -13.20 4.75
N ARG A 48 -12.31 -13.05 4.21
CA ARG A 48 -11.08 -13.36 4.95
C ARG A 48 -10.86 -12.40 6.12
N GLU A 49 -11.16 -11.14 5.96
CA GLU A 49 -11.10 -10.11 7.01
C GLU A 49 -12.13 -10.38 8.11
N ALA A 50 -13.32 -10.83 7.75
CA ALA A 50 -14.37 -11.26 8.67
C ALA A 50 -14.03 -12.55 9.47
N GLY A 51 -12.90 -13.21 9.15
CA GLY A 51 -12.38 -14.37 9.88
C GLY A 51 -12.68 -15.73 9.24
N ALA A 52 -13.30 -15.78 8.05
CA ALA A 52 -13.47 -17.04 7.32
C ALA A 52 -12.10 -17.66 7.01
N THR A 53 -11.97 -18.98 7.03
CA THR A 53 -10.74 -19.68 6.61
C THR A 53 -10.55 -19.60 5.10
N GLN A 54 -9.32 -19.83 4.60
CA GLN A 54 -9.06 -19.89 3.14
C GLN A 54 -9.94 -20.93 2.44
N GLU A 55 -10.25 -22.05 3.12
CA GLU A 55 -11.10 -23.13 2.61
C GLU A 55 -12.56 -22.69 2.52
N GLU A 56 -13.07 -22.00 3.54
CA GLU A 56 -14.44 -21.47 3.57
C GLU A 56 -14.63 -20.39 2.50
N ALA A 57 -13.75 -19.41 2.42
CA ALA A 57 -13.78 -18.38 1.39
C ALA A 57 -13.72 -18.99 -0.02
N ALA A 58 -12.83 -19.96 -0.24
CA ALA A 58 -12.72 -20.67 -1.51
C ALA A 58 -14.01 -21.37 -1.91
N ARG A 59 -14.68 -22.01 -0.96
CA ARG A 59 -15.98 -22.70 -1.17
C ARG A 59 -17.10 -21.71 -1.48
N THR A 60 -17.19 -20.61 -0.74
CA THR A 60 -18.21 -19.56 -0.93
C THR A 60 -18.11 -18.95 -2.32
N HIS A 61 -16.91 -18.61 -2.74
CA HIS A 61 -16.66 -17.95 -4.03
C HIS A 61 -16.39 -18.90 -5.19
N LYS A 62 -16.50 -20.23 -4.97
CA LYS A 62 -16.30 -21.30 -5.98
C LYS A 62 -14.93 -21.21 -6.69
N VAL A 63 -13.90 -20.88 -5.93
CA VAL A 63 -12.50 -20.85 -6.38
C VAL A 63 -11.68 -21.92 -5.65
N GLN A 64 -10.45 -22.15 -6.09
CA GLN A 64 -9.55 -23.06 -5.38
C GLN A 64 -8.92 -22.36 -4.17
N ARG A 65 -8.68 -23.08 -3.07
CA ARG A 65 -7.99 -22.56 -1.88
C ARG A 65 -6.62 -21.96 -2.22
N SER A 66 -5.89 -22.59 -3.16
CA SER A 66 -4.59 -22.08 -3.64
C SER A 66 -4.71 -20.69 -4.27
N PHE A 67 -5.83 -20.38 -4.93
CA PHE A 67 -6.09 -19.06 -5.49
C PHE A 67 -6.27 -18.02 -4.37
N VAL A 68 -7.02 -18.34 -3.31
CA VAL A 68 -7.18 -17.44 -2.15
C VAL A 68 -5.82 -17.18 -1.48
N SER A 69 -5.02 -18.22 -1.25
CA SER A 69 -3.66 -18.09 -0.70
C SER A 69 -2.75 -17.26 -1.61
N PHE A 70 -2.87 -17.41 -2.93
CA PHE A 70 -2.10 -16.64 -3.90
C PHE A 70 -2.50 -15.16 -3.89
N LEU A 71 -3.80 -14.84 -3.83
CA LEU A 71 -4.29 -13.46 -3.69
C LEU A 71 -3.74 -12.78 -2.44
N GLU A 72 -3.79 -13.47 -1.29
CA GLU A 72 -3.23 -12.95 -0.05
C GLU A 72 -1.72 -12.66 -0.18
N THR A 73 -0.98 -13.55 -0.83
CA THR A 73 0.46 -13.37 -1.06
C THR A 73 0.74 -12.24 -2.05
N LEU A 74 -0.07 -12.13 -3.12
CA LEU A 74 0.08 -11.11 -4.15
C LEU A 74 -0.21 -9.70 -3.60
N GLY A 75 -1.22 -9.60 -2.73
CA GLY A 75 -1.62 -8.35 -2.08
C GLY A 75 -0.95 -8.12 -0.72
N GLU A 76 -0.01 -8.99 -0.30
CA GLU A 76 0.65 -8.85 0.99
C GLU A 76 1.56 -7.62 1.00
N VAL A 77 1.15 -6.59 1.70
CA VAL A 77 2.02 -5.46 2.06
C VAL A 77 3.03 -5.99 3.08
N ARG A 78 4.26 -6.27 2.61
CA ARG A 78 5.32 -6.82 3.44
C ARG A 78 5.66 -5.86 4.56
N ARG A 79 5.47 -6.33 5.77
CA ARG A 79 5.56 -5.59 7.03
C ARG A 79 7.00 -5.35 7.40
N GLY A 80 7.49 -4.18 7.07
CA GLY A 80 8.74 -3.69 7.62
C GLY A 80 8.54 -3.06 9.00
N SER A 81 9.65 -2.80 9.69
CA SER A 81 9.65 -2.06 10.95
C SER A 81 9.64 -0.55 10.74
N ARG A 82 10.04 -0.06 9.57
CA ARG A 82 10.20 1.37 9.24
C ARG A 82 9.19 1.79 8.19
N VAL A 83 8.37 2.78 8.54
CA VAL A 83 7.30 3.31 7.68
C VAL A 83 7.56 4.77 7.36
N ALA A 84 7.58 5.13 6.07
CA ALA A 84 7.66 6.48 5.59
C ALA A 84 6.35 6.95 4.98
N LEU A 85 6.00 8.23 5.16
CA LEU A 85 4.91 8.90 4.45
C LEU A 85 5.50 9.97 3.54
N VAL A 86 5.17 9.90 2.25
CA VAL A 86 5.60 10.88 1.24
C VAL A 86 4.37 11.44 0.55
N GLY A 87 4.24 12.75 0.50
CA GLY A 87 3.11 13.43 -0.13
C GLY A 87 3.55 14.63 -0.99
N PHE A 88 3.06 14.69 -2.26
CA PHE A 88 3.46 15.75 -3.16
C PHE A 88 2.49 15.90 -4.36
N PRO A 89 1.92 17.08 -4.59
CA PRO A 89 1.72 18.23 -3.70
C PRO A 89 0.46 18.06 -2.86
N VAL A 90 0.48 18.46 -1.59
CA VAL A 90 -0.63 18.30 -0.64
C VAL A 90 -1.13 19.65 -0.15
N ALA A 91 -2.43 19.95 -0.31
CA ALA A 91 -3.02 21.22 0.08
C ALA A 91 -3.18 21.36 1.61
N ASN A 92 -3.46 20.28 2.30
CA ASN A 92 -3.60 20.25 3.76
C ASN A 92 -2.41 19.55 4.43
N ALA A 93 -1.20 19.90 4.03
CA ALA A 93 0.04 19.29 4.51
C ALA A 93 0.17 19.29 6.04
N THR A 94 -0.29 20.34 6.73
CA THR A 94 -0.25 20.45 8.19
C THR A 94 -1.12 19.37 8.85
N GLU A 95 -2.35 19.14 8.35
CA GLU A 95 -3.25 18.11 8.87
C GLU A 95 -2.64 16.71 8.66
N VAL A 96 -2.05 16.48 7.49
CA VAL A 96 -1.39 15.21 7.15
C VAL A 96 -0.16 14.96 8.02
N LYS A 97 0.68 15.98 8.26
CA LYS A 97 1.84 15.89 9.16
C LYS A 97 1.41 15.57 10.60
N ALA A 98 0.38 16.26 11.12
CA ALA A 98 -0.16 15.98 12.47
C ALA A 98 -0.71 14.55 12.61
N LEU A 99 -1.38 14.04 11.57
CA LEU A 99 -1.85 12.65 11.56
C LEU A 99 -0.69 11.66 11.54
N ALA A 100 0.35 11.93 10.75
CA ALA A 100 1.55 11.10 10.70
C ALA A 100 2.29 11.03 12.05
N GLU A 101 2.36 12.13 12.77
CA GLU A 101 2.89 12.19 14.14
C GLU A 101 2.06 11.35 15.11
N LYS A 102 0.72 11.43 15.03
CA LYS A 102 -0.19 10.59 15.83
C LYS A 102 0.09 9.10 15.65
N HIS A 103 0.42 8.68 14.43
CA HIS A 103 0.79 7.30 14.11
C HIS A 103 2.25 6.95 14.38
N ALA A 104 3.07 7.91 14.82
CA ALA A 104 4.51 7.73 15.07
C ALA A 104 5.25 7.11 13.88
N LEU A 105 5.07 7.70 12.70
CA LEU A 105 5.78 7.30 11.49
C LEU A 105 7.27 7.65 11.60
N ASP A 106 8.12 6.82 10.98
CA ASP A 106 9.58 6.98 11.09
C ASP A 106 10.14 8.11 10.20
N LEU A 107 9.42 8.43 9.10
CA LEU A 107 9.75 9.55 8.21
C LEU A 107 8.47 10.17 7.63
N VAL A 108 8.42 11.50 7.59
CA VAL A 108 7.30 12.26 7.01
C VAL A 108 7.84 13.33 6.08
N LEU A 109 7.64 13.14 4.77
CA LEU A 109 8.02 14.06 3.71
C LEU A 109 6.78 14.52 2.95
N VAL A 110 6.10 15.52 3.48
CA VAL A 110 4.88 16.07 2.86
C VAL A 110 5.14 17.52 2.46
N LEU A 111 5.09 17.77 1.15
CA LEU A 111 5.33 19.08 0.58
C LEU A 111 4.01 19.81 0.28
N SER A 112 3.92 21.05 0.76
CA SER A 112 2.84 21.98 0.42
C SER A 112 3.01 22.53 -1.01
N GLN A 113 2.03 23.33 -1.45
CA GLN A 113 2.11 24.03 -2.72
C GLN A 113 3.27 25.05 -2.74
N GLU A 114 3.48 25.77 -1.67
CA GLU A 114 4.53 26.79 -1.53
C GLU A 114 5.92 26.14 -1.55
N GLU A 115 6.10 25.03 -0.82
CA GLU A 115 7.34 24.25 -0.84
C GLU A 115 7.63 23.69 -2.24
N ARG A 116 6.61 23.26 -2.96
CA ARG A 116 6.72 22.82 -4.34
C ARG A 116 7.18 23.96 -5.28
N GLU A 117 6.54 25.12 -5.20
CA GLU A 117 6.89 26.30 -6.03
C GLU A 117 8.32 26.76 -5.76
N SER A 118 8.76 26.73 -4.52
CA SER A 118 10.14 26.99 -4.13
C SER A 118 11.13 26.03 -4.79
N ILE A 119 10.76 24.74 -4.90
CA ILE A 119 11.59 23.73 -5.58
C ILE A 119 11.60 23.99 -7.09
N GLU A 120 10.45 24.32 -7.70
CA GLU A 120 10.34 24.56 -9.15
C GLU A 120 11.14 25.79 -9.61
N THR A 121 11.32 26.79 -8.75
CA THR A 121 12.11 28.01 -9.01
C THR A 121 13.59 27.89 -8.60
N GLY A 122 13.96 26.79 -7.96
CA GLY A 122 15.31 26.53 -7.49
C GLY A 122 16.31 26.12 -8.58
N ASP A 123 17.57 25.96 -8.19
CA ASP A 123 18.59 25.42 -9.08
C ASP A 123 18.27 23.93 -9.44
N ALA A 124 18.16 23.67 -10.73
CA ALA A 124 17.81 22.34 -11.24
C ALA A 124 18.78 21.23 -10.74
N THR A 125 20.06 21.55 -10.58
CA THR A 125 21.07 20.61 -10.09
C THR A 125 20.84 20.28 -8.63
N ALA A 126 20.54 21.28 -7.80
CA ALA A 126 20.23 21.10 -6.39
C ALA A 126 18.94 20.27 -6.21
N VAL A 127 17.90 20.57 -6.99
CA VAL A 127 16.64 19.82 -6.99
C VAL A 127 16.86 18.37 -7.36
N PHE A 128 17.65 18.11 -8.40
CA PHE A 128 17.96 16.74 -8.84
C PHE A 128 18.73 15.95 -7.77
N ASN A 129 19.74 16.57 -7.14
CA ASN A 129 20.49 15.93 -6.07
C ASN A 129 19.61 15.63 -4.86
N THR A 130 18.77 16.57 -4.42
CA THR A 130 17.80 16.36 -3.33
C THR A 130 16.84 15.23 -3.64
N LEU A 131 16.38 15.11 -4.89
CA LEU A 131 15.52 14.01 -5.31
C LEU A 131 16.24 12.66 -5.20
N LEU A 132 17.48 12.56 -5.68
CA LEU A 132 18.28 11.33 -5.59
C LEU A 132 18.55 10.94 -4.14
N GLU A 133 18.90 11.90 -3.28
CA GLU A 133 19.11 11.70 -1.85
C GLU A 133 17.82 11.19 -1.17
N THR A 134 16.68 11.81 -1.50
CA THR A 134 15.37 11.38 -0.99
C THR A 134 15.06 9.94 -1.40
N ILE A 135 15.28 9.58 -2.66
CA ILE A 135 15.08 8.21 -3.14
C ILE A 135 16.02 7.24 -2.40
N ALA A 136 17.29 7.62 -2.21
CA ALA A 136 18.26 6.80 -1.47
C ALA A 136 17.80 6.56 -0.03
N VAL A 137 17.33 7.60 0.67
CA VAL A 137 16.79 7.48 2.03
C VAL A 137 15.54 6.57 2.07
N LEU A 138 14.61 6.75 1.11
CA LEU A 138 13.38 5.95 1.06
C LEU A 138 13.62 4.46 0.81
N ARG A 139 14.73 4.09 0.19
CA ARG A 139 15.11 2.67 0.00
C ARG A 139 15.42 1.93 1.29
N ASP A 140 15.69 2.65 2.37
CA ASP A 140 15.91 2.07 3.70
C ASP A 140 14.61 1.80 4.46
N TYR A 141 13.46 2.17 3.89
CA TYR A 141 12.14 1.96 4.50
C TYR A 141 11.48 0.71 3.94
N ASP A 142 10.86 -0.04 4.84
CA ASP A 142 10.19 -1.29 4.49
C ASP A 142 8.82 -1.03 3.83
N THR A 143 8.14 0.04 4.26
CA THR A 143 6.87 0.48 3.70
C THR A 143 6.88 1.97 3.47
N VAL A 144 6.48 2.40 2.28
CA VAL A 144 6.32 3.81 1.91
C VAL A 144 4.87 4.08 1.54
N VAL A 145 4.18 4.89 2.35
CA VAL A 145 2.85 5.41 2.00
C VAL A 145 3.05 6.63 1.11
N LEU A 146 2.56 6.57 -0.12
CA LEU A 146 2.81 7.58 -1.14
C LEU A 146 1.53 8.29 -1.58
N LEU A 147 1.41 9.58 -1.25
CA LEU A 147 0.34 10.48 -1.68
C LEU A 147 0.81 11.23 -2.94
N ALA A 148 0.46 10.74 -4.12
CA ALA A 148 0.96 11.31 -5.38
C ALA A 148 0.00 11.05 -6.55
N SER A 149 0.35 11.53 -7.75
CA SER A 149 -0.37 11.16 -8.96
C SER A 149 -0.15 9.69 -9.32
N ASP A 150 -1.09 9.14 -10.09
CA ASP A 150 -1.08 7.76 -10.56
C ASP A 150 0.24 7.35 -11.25
N LEU A 151 0.78 8.22 -12.12
CA LEU A 151 2.03 7.95 -12.81
C LEU A 151 3.24 7.94 -11.84
N ARG A 152 3.26 8.86 -10.85
CA ARG A 152 4.34 8.91 -9.86
C ARG A 152 4.34 7.68 -8.97
N ILE A 153 3.18 7.21 -8.53
CA ILE A 153 3.05 5.97 -7.77
C ILE A 153 3.66 4.81 -8.57
N LYS A 154 3.21 4.60 -9.82
CA LYS A 154 3.74 3.54 -10.70
C LYS A 154 5.24 3.66 -10.97
N THR A 155 5.79 4.87 -10.96
CA THR A 155 7.22 5.09 -11.16
C THR A 155 7.99 4.70 -9.91
N MET A 156 7.52 5.12 -8.74
CA MET A 156 8.16 4.80 -7.45
C MET A 156 8.11 3.31 -7.13
N GLU A 157 7.04 2.61 -7.49
CA GLU A 157 6.94 1.13 -7.41
C GLU A 157 8.06 0.40 -8.20
N LYS A 158 8.61 1.03 -9.23
CA LYS A 158 9.73 0.46 -10.01
C LYS A 158 11.11 0.80 -9.44
N ILE A 159 11.20 1.86 -8.65
CA ILE A 159 12.47 2.42 -8.15
C ILE A 159 12.76 1.94 -6.73
N LEU A 160 11.74 1.91 -5.88
CA LEU A 160 11.87 1.50 -4.49
C LEU A 160 11.79 -0.02 -4.36
N VAL A 161 12.52 -0.56 -3.40
CA VAL A 161 12.55 -2.00 -3.11
C VAL A 161 11.52 -2.38 -2.07
N GLY A 162 11.16 -1.43 -1.19
CA GLY A 162 10.15 -1.59 -0.14
C GLY A 162 8.73 -1.66 -0.71
N GLU A 163 7.78 -1.99 0.14
CA GLU A 163 6.36 -2.02 -0.22
C GLU A 163 5.81 -0.61 -0.36
N ILE A 164 5.04 -0.35 -1.42
CA ILE A 164 4.43 0.95 -1.65
C ILE A 164 2.93 0.86 -1.49
N VAL A 165 2.40 1.67 -0.57
CA VAL A 165 0.97 1.90 -0.40
C VAL A 165 0.62 3.21 -1.08
N GLY A 166 0.22 3.15 -2.35
CA GLY A 166 -0.11 4.32 -3.15
C GLY A 166 -1.53 4.81 -2.89
N ILE A 167 -1.67 6.09 -2.50
CA ILE A 167 -2.96 6.79 -2.44
C ILE A 167 -2.99 7.81 -3.57
N PRO A 168 -3.73 7.54 -4.66
CA PRO A 168 -3.74 8.41 -5.82
C PRO A 168 -4.48 9.73 -5.52
N LEU A 169 -3.80 10.85 -5.74
CA LEU A 169 -4.36 12.18 -5.62
C LEU A 169 -5.01 12.69 -6.92
N GLY A 170 -4.83 11.96 -8.01
CA GLY A 170 -5.40 12.28 -9.31
C GLY A 170 -4.48 11.91 -10.48
N PRO A 171 -4.92 12.18 -11.71
CA PRO A 171 -4.14 11.90 -12.91
C PRO A 171 -2.91 12.80 -13.01
N SER A 172 -1.85 12.30 -13.63
CA SER A 172 -0.62 13.06 -13.87
C SER A 172 -0.73 13.92 -15.16
N PRO A 173 -0.18 15.15 -15.16
CA PRO A 173 0.52 15.85 -14.09
C PRO A 173 -0.42 16.57 -13.11
N LEU A 174 -0.14 16.49 -11.82
CA LEU A 174 -0.82 17.33 -10.82
C LEU A 174 -0.25 18.77 -10.91
N ARG A 175 -1.07 19.72 -11.30
CA ARG A 175 -0.67 21.14 -11.45
C ARG A 175 -0.88 21.96 -10.18
N THR A 176 -1.81 21.52 -9.33
CA THR A 176 -2.16 22.18 -8.06
C THR A 176 -2.10 21.19 -6.93
N ALA A 177 -1.92 21.69 -5.71
CA ALA A 177 -2.00 20.84 -4.52
C ALA A 177 -3.41 20.29 -4.32
N VAL A 178 -3.49 19.03 -3.93
CA VAL A 178 -4.74 18.31 -3.72
C VAL A 178 -4.98 18.11 -2.23
N ARG A 179 -6.22 18.30 -1.79
CA ARG A 179 -6.61 18.03 -0.41
C ARG A 179 -6.74 16.53 -0.21
N VAL A 180 -6.03 16.01 0.77
CA VAL A 180 -6.07 14.60 1.17
C VAL A 180 -7.24 14.39 2.14
N ASP A 181 -8.00 13.33 1.94
CA ASP A 181 -9.01 12.86 2.90
C ASP A 181 -8.30 12.26 4.12
N ILE A 182 -8.40 12.98 5.25
CA ILE A 182 -7.73 12.62 6.50
C ILE A 182 -8.31 11.34 7.10
N ALA A 183 -9.63 11.12 6.99
CA ALA A 183 -10.27 9.92 7.53
C ALA A 183 -9.76 8.67 6.78
N ARG A 184 -9.76 8.71 5.46
CA ARG A 184 -9.22 7.63 4.63
C ARG A 184 -7.73 7.38 4.87
N LEU A 185 -6.94 8.44 5.04
CA LEU A 185 -5.52 8.32 5.36
C LEU A 185 -5.32 7.69 6.76
N ASP A 186 -6.12 8.07 7.76
CA ASP A 186 -6.07 7.48 9.11
C ASP A 186 -6.37 5.98 9.09
N GLU A 187 -7.35 5.53 8.30
CA GLU A 187 -7.66 4.11 8.10
C GLU A 187 -6.48 3.35 7.49
N VAL A 188 -5.88 3.88 6.42
CA VAL A 188 -4.71 3.27 5.77
C VAL A 188 -3.53 3.19 6.73
N LEU A 189 -3.20 4.28 7.42
CA LEU A 189 -2.10 4.31 8.38
C LEU A 189 -2.37 3.36 9.56
N SER A 190 -3.60 3.31 10.07
CA SER A 190 -4.02 2.38 11.11
C SER A 190 -3.79 0.93 10.67
N SER A 191 -4.17 0.58 9.45
CA SER A 191 -3.99 -0.76 8.88
C SER A 191 -2.51 -1.11 8.74
N VAL A 192 -1.68 -0.22 8.19
CA VAL A 192 -0.24 -0.41 8.06
C VAL A 192 0.43 -0.56 9.43
N MET A 193 0.06 0.26 10.42
CA MET A 193 0.67 0.25 11.75
C MET A 193 0.17 -0.90 12.63
N SER A 194 -1.08 -1.36 12.50
CA SER A 194 -1.59 -2.54 13.22
C SER A 194 -0.86 -3.80 12.78
N ALA A 195 -0.57 -3.90 11.50
CA ALA A 195 0.26 -4.94 10.94
C ALA A 195 1.69 -4.97 11.56
N ARG A 196 2.29 -3.80 11.84
CA ARG A 196 3.56 -3.65 12.56
C ARG A 196 3.51 -4.23 13.99
N ARG A 197 2.45 -3.97 14.76
CA ARG A 197 2.29 -4.42 16.16
C ARG A 197 2.19 -5.94 16.29
N SER A 198 1.47 -6.61 15.39
CA SER A 198 1.25 -8.06 15.47
C SER A 198 2.53 -8.88 15.27
N ARG A 199 3.51 -8.39 14.53
CA ARG A 199 4.79 -9.07 14.28
C ARG A 199 5.77 -8.88 15.44
N SER A 200 5.80 -7.71 16.06
CA SER A 200 6.62 -7.47 17.25
C SER A 200 6.25 -8.42 18.39
N SER A 201 4.96 -8.74 18.58
CA SER A 201 4.51 -9.69 19.58
C SER A 201 4.86 -11.13 19.21
N LYS A 202 4.72 -11.54 17.94
CA LYS A 202 5.09 -12.90 17.45
C LYS A 202 6.62 -13.11 17.47
N SER A 203 7.40 -12.10 17.12
CA SER A 203 8.87 -12.17 17.19
C SER A 203 9.37 -12.32 18.62
N ARG A 204 8.79 -11.58 19.57
CA ARG A 204 9.12 -11.72 21.01
C ARG A 204 8.70 -13.07 21.57
N MET A 205 7.57 -13.63 21.14
CA MET A 205 7.12 -14.95 21.56
C MET A 205 7.97 -16.07 20.95
N GLY A 206 8.37 -15.94 19.68
CA GLY A 206 9.30 -16.87 19.02
C GLY A 206 10.72 -16.84 19.63
N ALA A 207 11.21 -15.68 20.03
CA ALA A 207 12.48 -15.53 20.74
C ALA A 207 12.42 -16.18 22.14
N ARG A 208 11.35 -15.95 22.90
CA ARG A 208 11.14 -16.60 24.21
C ARG A 208 11.01 -18.12 24.12
N LEU A 209 10.37 -18.65 23.07
CA LEU A 209 10.26 -20.10 22.85
C LEU A 209 11.61 -20.73 22.47
N ARG A 210 12.48 -20.03 21.74
CA ARG A 210 13.85 -20.49 21.43
C ARG A 210 14.74 -20.47 22.67
N GLU A 211 14.65 -19.42 23.47
CA GLU A 211 15.38 -19.25 24.72
C GLU A 211 14.95 -20.30 25.78
N ALA A 212 13.68 -20.69 25.80
CA ALA A 212 13.17 -21.77 26.64
C ALA A 212 13.60 -23.17 26.15
N ALA A 213 13.86 -23.35 24.84
CA ALA A 213 14.34 -24.59 24.25
C ALA A 213 15.85 -24.78 24.43
N ASP A 214 16.63 -23.72 24.63
CA ASP A 214 18.10 -23.74 24.83
C ASP A 214 18.54 -23.83 26.30
N LEU A 215 17.60 -24.08 27.23
CA LEU A 215 17.97 -24.34 28.63
C LEU A 215 18.60 -25.77 28.74
N PRO A 216 19.89 -25.86 29.02
CA PRO A 216 20.55 -27.17 29.12
C PRO A 216 20.01 -27.93 30.33
N GLY A 217 19.46 -29.06 30.03
CA GLY A 217 19.23 -30.24 30.85
C GLY A 217 19.10 -30.11 32.36
N ARG A 218 17.88 -30.14 32.85
CA ARG A 218 17.62 -30.57 34.22
C ARG A 218 16.65 -31.77 34.25
N TRP A 219 17.09 -32.86 33.65
CA TRP A 219 16.54 -34.18 33.95
C TRP A 219 17.71 -35.11 34.34
N LYS A 220 18.10 -35.07 35.59
CA LYS A 220 18.84 -36.20 36.18
C LYS A 220 17.82 -37.16 36.78
N SER A 221 17.67 -38.28 36.11
CA SER A 221 17.02 -39.46 36.61
C SER A 221 17.63 -39.88 37.94
N SER A 222 16.87 -39.90 39.02
CA SER A 222 17.15 -40.71 40.19
C SER A 222 16.46 -42.07 40.02
N ARG A 223 17.17 -43.00 39.41
CA ARG A 223 16.97 -44.41 39.70
C ARG A 223 18.09 -44.82 40.66
N LYS A 224 17.74 -45.15 41.86
CA LYS A 224 18.50 -46.04 42.72
C LYS A 224 17.55 -47.01 43.41
N SER A 225 17.80 -48.26 43.15
CA SER A 225 17.70 -49.47 43.98
C SER A 225 16.37 -49.70 44.63
#